data_66f1bc1810cbb75b560440096061afea
#
_entry.id   66f1bc1810cbb75b560440096061afea
#
_cell.length_a   1.000
_cell.length_b   1.000
_cell.length_c   1.000
_cell.angle_alpha   90.00
_cell.angle_beta   90.00
_cell.angle_gamma   90.00
#
_symmetry.space_group_name_H-M   'P 1'
#
loop_
_entity.id
_entity.type
_entity.pdbx_description
1 polymer ?
#
loop_
_entity_poly.entity_id
_entity_poly.type
_entity_poly.pdbx_seq_one_letter_code
_entity_poly.pdbx_strand_id
1 'polypeptide(L)'
;TPIKSSAASDVYKRQVLETPIALTNTLNVGKAADGLVTFTEKECRKNGKELVSVNPVVGETNDSRINQITERVIEAEDVLFAIEHAEKNFKQGAVGAGRGTVCFGLKGGIGSASRILTFGGKEYTIGVLVQSNFGKTQDLTVAGVPVGRQICTKMQNSAKEDKGSIMVIVGTDLPLGERQLKRVLKRAAVGLIRTGSFMGHGSGDVFIGFTNANGIPDTKEEQFHMMKYFPENQLDKVFRLVAEAVEESILNSLTCAKAMPGRDGEIYHSLSEFL
;
A
#
# COMPACT_ATOMS: atom_id res chain seq x y z
N THR A 1 2.22 -19.85 8.41
CA THR A 1 1.03 -19.35 9.10
C THR A 1 1.09 -17.84 9.03
N PRO A 2 0.13 -17.14 8.41
CA PRO A 2 0.16 -15.69 8.42
C PRO A 2 0.09 -15.23 9.88
N ILE A 3 1.02 -14.39 10.28
CA ILE A 3 0.93 -13.68 11.54
C ILE A 3 -0.31 -12.79 11.42
N LYS A 4 -1.41 -13.21 12.00
CA LYS A 4 -2.53 -12.33 12.25
C LYS A 4 -2.03 -11.32 13.26
N SER A 5 -1.55 -10.18 12.79
CA SER A 5 -1.10 -9.12 13.67
C SER A 5 -2.27 -8.68 14.57
N SER A 6 -1.99 -8.40 15.82
CA SER A 6 -2.92 -7.77 16.75
C SER A 6 -3.55 -6.49 16.15
N ALA A 7 -2.81 -5.76 15.31
CA ALA A 7 -3.27 -4.60 14.58
C ALA A 7 -4.47 -4.88 13.65
N ALA A 8 -4.49 -6.02 12.92
CA ALA A 8 -5.64 -6.39 12.11
C ALA A 8 -6.88 -6.68 12.96
N SER A 9 -6.69 -7.20 14.17
CA SER A 9 -7.76 -7.47 15.14
C SER A 9 -8.37 -6.17 15.69
N ASP A 10 -7.58 -5.13 15.89
CA ASP A 10 -8.07 -3.86 16.45
C ASP A 10 -8.71 -2.95 15.41
N VAL A 11 -8.20 -2.91 14.19
CA VAL A 11 -8.89 -2.29 13.05
C VAL A 11 -10.29 -2.92 12.86
N TYR A 12 -10.39 -4.23 13.07
CA TYR A 12 -11.67 -4.92 13.04
C TYR A 12 -12.61 -4.54 14.21
N LYS A 13 -12.07 -4.36 15.41
CA LYS A 13 -12.86 -4.07 16.62
C LYS A 13 -13.21 -2.58 16.75
N ARG A 14 -12.27 -1.69 16.47
CA ARG A 14 -12.42 -0.24 16.70
C ARG A 14 -12.77 0.54 15.45
N GLN A 15 -12.51 -0.02 14.25
CA GLN A 15 -12.78 0.59 12.94
C GLN A 15 -12.12 1.97 12.75
N VAL A 16 -11.05 2.26 13.48
CA VAL A 16 -10.30 3.51 13.45
C VAL A 16 -8.82 3.21 13.31
N LEU A 17 -8.11 3.98 12.49
CA LEU A 17 -6.66 3.99 12.46
C LEU A 17 -6.15 4.87 13.61
N GLU A 18 -5.31 4.31 14.48
CA GLU A 18 -4.73 5.00 15.63
C GLU A 18 -3.33 5.56 15.35
N THR A 19 -2.68 5.08 14.28
CA THR A 19 -1.34 5.52 13.86
C THR A 19 -1.30 5.85 12.37
N PRO A 20 -0.27 6.55 11.89
CA PRO A 20 0.11 6.46 10.48
C PRO A 20 0.30 5.00 10.05
N ILE A 21 0.16 4.71 8.76
CA ILE A 21 0.45 3.39 8.19
C ILE A 21 1.91 3.37 7.75
N ALA A 22 2.74 2.53 8.37
CA ALA A 22 4.12 2.33 7.95
C ALA A 22 4.22 1.15 6.96
N LEU A 23 5.07 1.29 5.94
CA LEU A 23 5.45 0.20 5.03
C LEU A 23 6.92 -0.15 5.24
N THR A 24 7.23 -1.44 5.28
CA THR A 24 8.59 -1.93 5.51
C THR A 24 8.80 -3.28 4.83
N ASN A 25 9.90 -3.97 5.14
CA ASN A 25 10.09 -5.36 4.77
C ASN A 25 9.71 -6.32 5.91
N THR A 26 9.55 -7.60 5.59
CA THR A 26 9.04 -8.63 6.49
C THR A 26 9.76 -8.69 7.86
N LEU A 27 11.08 -8.63 7.88
CA LEU A 27 11.83 -8.81 9.13
C LEU A 27 11.97 -7.53 9.98
N ASN A 28 11.54 -6.39 9.45
CA ASN A 28 11.54 -5.11 10.17
C ASN A 28 10.15 -4.70 10.72
N VAL A 29 9.12 -5.53 10.56
CA VAL A 29 7.75 -5.20 11.02
C VAL A 29 7.72 -4.81 12.49
N GLY A 30 8.41 -5.57 13.36
CA GLY A 30 8.46 -5.27 14.80
C GLY A 30 9.10 -3.91 15.11
N LYS A 31 10.21 -3.57 14.44
CA LYS A 31 10.89 -2.28 14.63
C LYS A 31 10.06 -1.11 14.08
N ALA A 32 9.42 -1.30 12.94
CA ALA A 32 8.51 -0.29 12.39
C ALA A 32 7.30 -0.05 13.32
N ALA A 33 6.76 -1.11 13.91
CA ALA A 33 5.68 -1.00 14.89
C ALA A 33 6.12 -0.24 16.15
N ASP A 34 7.31 -0.53 16.68
CA ASP A 34 7.90 0.17 17.82
C ASP A 34 8.09 1.67 17.54
N GLY A 35 8.58 2.01 16.33
CA GLY A 35 8.70 3.39 15.89
C GLY A 35 7.35 4.14 15.86
N LEU A 36 6.27 3.48 15.41
CA LEU A 36 4.93 4.06 15.42
C LEU A 36 4.39 4.27 16.85
N VAL A 37 4.68 3.34 17.78
CA VAL A 37 4.35 3.48 19.19
C VAL A 37 5.10 4.68 19.78
N THR A 38 6.40 4.78 19.52
CA THR A 38 7.24 5.91 19.96
C THR A 38 6.73 7.26 19.43
N PHE A 39 6.33 7.30 18.16
CA PHE A 39 5.71 8.50 17.57
C PHE A 39 4.43 8.88 18.32
N THR A 40 3.53 7.93 18.52
CA THR A 40 2.24 8.18 19.17
C THR A 40 2.41 8.63 20.62
N GLU A 41 3.35 8.03 21.35
CA GLU A 41 3.68 8.44 22.72
C GLU A 41 4.17 9.90 22.77
N LYS A 42 5.08 10.28 21.86
CA LYS A 42 5.56 11.67 21.75
C LYS A 42 4.41 12.65 21.46
N GLU A 43 3.50 12.30 20.56
CA GLU A 43 2.33 13.14 20.23
C GLU A 43 1.35 13.24 21.41
N CYS A 44 1.12 12.15 22.14
CA CYS A 44 0.29 12.19 23.35
C CYS A 44 0.90 13.14 24.40
N ARG A 45 2.20 13.04 24.68
CA ARG A 45 2.91 13.92 25.63
C ARG A 45 2.82 15.39 25.23
N LYS A 46 3.02 15.72 23.96
CA LYS A 46 2.89 17.11 23.44
C LYS A 46 1.50 17.68 23.73
N ASN A 47 0.46 16.85 23.72
CA ASN A 47 -0.92 17.23 23.94
C ASN A 47 -1.36 17.06 25.42
N GLY A 48 -0.41 16.84 26.36
CA GLY A 48 -0.70 16.65 27.78
C GLY A 48 -1.51 15.38 28.09
N LYS A 49 -1.46 14.38 27.23
CA LYS A 49 -2.15 13.09 27.38
C LYS A 49 -1.15 11.97 27.70
N GLU A 50 -1.62 10.97 28.42
CA GLU A 50 -0.91 9.72 28.65
C GLU A 50 -1.33 8.68 27.60
N LEU A 51 -0.36 7.99 26.99
CA LEU A 51 -0.62 6.85 26.12
C LEU A 51 -0.82 5.59 26.97
N VAL A 52 -2.01 5.01 26.94
CA VAL A 52 -2.33 3.77 27.66
C VAL A 52 -2.13 2.56 26.74
N SER A 53 -2.58 2.67 25.49
CA SER A 53 -2.39 1.63 24.45
C SER A 53 -2.54 2.23 23.08
N VAL A 54 -1.91 1.61 22.08
CA VAL A 54 -2.04 1.96 20.68
C VAL A 54 -1.81 0.73 19.79
N ASN A 55 -2.48 0.67 18.64
CA ASN A 55 -2.34 -0.41 17.69
C ASN A 55 -1.68 0.12 16.42
N PRO A 56 -0.36 -0.10 16.25
CA PRO A 56 0.36 0.34 15.06
C PRO A 56 -0.05 -0.48 13.83
N VAL A 57 -0.17 0.18 12.68
CA VAL A 57 -0.47 -0.47 11.42
C VAL A 57 0.78 -0.49 10.55
N VAL A 58 1.30 -1.69 10.31
CA VAL A 58 2.50 -1.91 9.49
C VAL A 58 2.18 -2.88 8.36
N GLY A 59 2.42 -2.45 7.11
CA GLY A 59 2.40 -3.30 5.93
C GLY A 59 3.81 -3.74 5.54
N GLU A 60 3.92 -4.91 4.90
CA GLU A 60 5.23 -5.44 4.53
C GLU A 60 5.20 -6.25 3.23
N THR A 61 6.36 -6.33 2.60
CA THR A 61 6.66 -7.31 1.55
C THR A 61 8.06 -7.86 1.72
N ASN A 62 8.29 -9.09 1.25
CA ASN A 62 9.60 -9.73 1.36
C ASN A 62 10.54 -9.21 0.26
N ASP A 63 11.59 -8.50 0.65
CA ASP A 63 12.57 -7.88 -0.23
C ASP A 63 13.92 -8.62 -0.32
N SER A 64 13.98 -9.87 0.14
CA SER A 64 15.22 -10.65 0.26
C SER A 64 15.93 -10.96 -1.06
N ARG A 65 15.29 -10.75 -2.19
CA ARG A 65 15.93 -10.90 -3.52
C ARG A 65 17.01 -9.84 -3.78
N ILE A 66 16.81 -8.65 -3.24
CA ILE A 66 17.69 -7.49 -3.42
C ILE A 66 18.39 -7.14 -2.11
N ASN A 67 17.65 -7.01 -1.02
CA ASN A 67 18.19 -6.62 0.28
C ASN A 67 18.66 -7.81 1.12
N GLN A 68 19.68 -7.59 1.96
CA GLN A 68 20.06 -8.50 3.03
C GLN A 68 19.07 -8.35 4.19
N ILE A 69 17.90 -8.95 4.05
CA ILE A 69 16.74 -8.76 4.95
C ILE A 69 17.02 -9.11 6.42
N THR A 70 18.00 -10.01 6.66
CA THR A 70 18.41 -10.45 8.01
C THR A 70 19.19 -9.41 8.79
N GLU A 71 19.72 -8.37 8.15
CA GLU A 71 20.42 -7.27 8.83
C GLU A 71 19.49 -6.42 9.66
N ARG A 72 18.19 -6.36 9.30
CA ARG A 72 17.15 -5.66 10.06
C ARG A 72 17.54 -4.22 10.44
N VAL A 73 17.96 -3.46 9.44
CA VAL A 73 18.62 -2.15 9.59
C VAL A 73 17.68 -1.01 10.00
N ILE A 74 16.36 -1.21 9.95
CA ILE A 74 15.40 -0.16 10.32
C ILE A 74 15.38 0.02 11.83
N GLU A 75 15.41 1.29 12.28
CA GLU A 75 15.28 1.68 13.69
C GLU A 75 14.08 2.63 13.87
N ALA A 76 13.72 2.92 15.12
CA ALA A 76 12.59 3.80 15.43
C ALA A 76 12.76 5.20 14.84
N GLU A 77 13.98 5.70 14.82
CA GLU A 77 14.36 7.01 14.25
C GLU A 77 14.06 7.10 12.76
N ASP A 78 14.22 6.02 12.01
CA ASP A 78 13.88 5.99 10.58
C ASP A 78 12.36 6.16 10.36
N VAL A 79 11.56 5.58 11.24
CA VAL A 79 10.10 5.72 11.21
C VAL A 79 9.69 7.14 11.55
N LEU A 80 10.27 7.73 12.60
CA LEU A 80 10.03 9.13 12.98
C LEU A 80 10.41 10.06 11.83
N PHE A 81 11.59 9.86 11.26
CA PHE A 81 12.07 10.63 10.11
C PHE A 81 11.10 10.54 8.93
N ALA A 82 10.63 9.33 8.59
CA ALA A 82 9.69 9.13 7.49
C ALA A 82 8.34 9.84 7.72
N ILE A 83 7.85 9.88 8.96
CA ILE A 83 6.61 10.59 9.31
C ILE A 83 6.80 12.11 9.22
N GLU A 84 7.90 12.62 9.77
CA GLU A 84 8.23 14.06 9.80
C GLU A 84 8.46 14.63 8.40
N HIS A 85 8.96 13.79 7.47
CA HIS A 85 9.25 14.18 6.08
C HIS A 85 8.19 13.69 5.07
N ALA A 86 7.02 13.27 5.57
CA ALA A 86 5.91 12.88 4.70
C ALA A 86 5.35 14.10 3.95
N GLU A 87 5.34 14.03 2.62
CA GLU A 87 4.91 15.14 1.76
C GLU A 87 3.97 14.65 0.63
N LYS A 88 3.22 15.59 0.04
CA LYS A 88 2.30 15.27 -1.07
C LYS A 88 3.05 14.84 -2.33
N ASN A 89 4.19 15.45 -2.60
CA ASN A 89 5.03 15.18 -3.77
C ASN A 89 6.23 14.34 -3.33
N PHE A 90 6.08 13.03 -3.32
CA PHE A 90 7.13 12.10 -2.91
C PHE A 90 7.68 11.31 -4.09
N LYS A 91 8.90 10.79 -3.94
CA LYS A 91 9.54 9.93 -4.93
C LYS A 91 8.86 8.56 -4.97
N GLN A 92 8.69 8.02 -6.19
CA GLN A 92 8.16 6.68 -6.43
C GLN A 92 9.25 5.73 -6.95
N GLY A 93 8.92 4.47 -7.12
CA GLY A 93 9.85 3.41 -7.56
C GLY A 93 10.68 2.84 -6.41
N ALA A 94 11.98 2.67 -6.61
CA ALA A 94 12.91 2.03 -5.67
C ALA A 94 13.27 2.92 -4.48
N VAL A 95 12.29 3.34 -3.70
CA VAL A 95 12.44 4.23 -2.53
C VAL A 95 11.82 3.61 -1.28
N GLY A 96 12.34 3.96 -0.11
CA GLY A 96 11.84 3.47 1.18
C GLY A 96 11.62 1.96 1.17
N ALA A 97 10.45 1.51 1.60
CA ALA A 97 10.06 0.10 1.62
C ALA A 97 10.05 -0.57 0.22
N GLY A 98 9.96 0.21 -0.85
CA GLY A 98 10.02 -0.29 -2.23
C GLY A 98 11.43 -0.53 -2.76
N ARG A 99 12.49 -0.22 -2.00
CA ARG A 99 13.87 -0.31 -2.49
C ARG A 99 14.26 -1.72 -2.90
N GLY A 100 13.88 -2.73 -2.14
CA GLY A 100 14.26 -4.12 -2.39
C GLY A 100 13.19 -4.98 -3.10
N THR A 101 12.06 -4.41 -3.50
CA THR A 101 10.94 -5.17 -4.08
C THR A 101 11.14 -5.51 -5.55
N VAL A 102 10.57 -6.65 -5.95
CA VAL A 102 10.58 -7.17 -7.32
C VAL A 102 9.14 -7.43 -7.76
N CYS A 103 8.71 -6.78 -8.84
CA CYS A 103 7.34 -6.90 -9.33
C CYS A 103 7.35 -7.35 -10.80
N PHE A 104 6.62 -8.41 -11.12
CA PHE A 104 6.65 -9.07 -12.43
C PHE A 104 8.07 -9.45 -12.91
N GLY A 105 8.94 -9.84 -11.97
CA GLY A 105 10.35 -10.14 -12.31
C GLY A 105 11.20 -8.92 -12.69
N LEU A 106 10.62 -7.74 -12.69
CA LEU A 106 11.26 -6.44 -12.88
C LEU A 106 11.48 -5.74 -11.54
N LYS A 107 12.20 -4.63 -11.54
CA LYS A 107 12.35 -3.82 -10.34
C LYS A 107 10.98 -3.22 -9.96
N GLY A 108 10.45 -3.62 -8.81
CA GLY A 108 9.25 -3.08 -8.21
C GLY A 108 9.52 -1.82 -7.38
N GLY A 109 8.56 -1.38 -6.60
CA GLY A 109 8.73 -0.18 -5.78
C GLY A 109 7.47 0.31 -5.10
N ILE A 110 7.57 1.55 -4.64
CA ILE A 110 6.42 2.34 -4.23
C ILE A 110 5.81 3.00 -5.47
N GLY A 111 4.48 2.92 -5.59
CA GLY A 111 3.75 3.62 -6.63
C GLY A 111 2.51 4.28 -6.06
N SER A 112 2.05 5.34 -6.67
CA SER A 112 0.83 6.02 -6.26
C SER A 112 0.09 6.62 -7.44
N ALA A 113 -1.22 6.76 -7.29
CA ALA A 113 -2.09 7.49 -8.18
C ALA A 113 -3.30 8.04 -7.42
N SER A 114 -3.97 9.02 -7.97
CA SER A 114 -5.19 9.54 -7.38
C SER A 114 -6.24 9.83 -8.45
N ARG A 115 -7.49 9.89 -8.00
CA ARG A 115 -8.65 10.27 -8.82
C ARG A 115 -9.47 11.29 -8.06
N ILE A 116 -10.06 12.22 -8.80
CA ILE A 116 -10.99 13.20 -8.27
C ILE A 116 -12.41 12.80 -8.68
N LEU A 117 -13.31 12.80 -7.71
CA LEU A 117 -14.75 12.65 -7.91
C LEU A 117 -15.47 13.93 -7.56
N THR A 118 -16.12 14.55 -8.53
CA THR A 118 -17.04 15.65 -8.26
C THR A 118 -18.40 15.09 -7.88
N PHE A 119 -18.88 15.45 -6.68
CA PHE A 119 -20.19 15.04 -6.18
C PHE A 119 -20.83 16.16 -5.33
N GLY A 120 -22.08 16.51 -5.63
CA GLY A 120 -22.79 17.57 -4.92
C GLY A 120 -22.10 18.94 -4.98
N GLY A 121 -21.42 19.24 -6.08
CA GLY A 121 -20.69 20.51 -6.26
C GLY A 121 -19.36 20.59 -5.51
N LYS A 122 -18.87 19.47 -4.95
CA LYS A 122 -17.55 19.35 -4.26
C LYS A 122 -16.70 18.32 -4.92
N GLU A 123 -15.39 18.51 -4.85
CA GLU A 123 -14.39 17.53 -5.25
C GLU A 123 -13.97 16.68 -4.06
N TYR A 124 -13.83 15.39 -4.31
CA TYR A 124 -13.35 14.41 -3.37
C TYR A 124 -12.21 13.63 -4.02
N THR A 125 -11.22 13.28 -3.21
CA THR A 125 -10.04 12.56 -3.67
C THR A 125 -10.10 11.09 -3.25
N ILE A 126 -9.71 10.21 -4.17
CA ILE A 126 -9.39 8.81 -3.88
C ILE A 126 -7.91 8.64 -4.20
N GLY A 127 -7.09 8.47 -3.18
CA GLY A 127 -5.66 8.25 -3.31
C GLY A 127 -5.33 6.77 -3.12
N VAL A 128 -4.40 6.26 -3.92
CA VAL A 128 -3.87 4.90 -3.79
C VAL A 128 -2.35 4.96 -3.69
N LEU A 129 -1.80 4.20 -2.77
CA LEU A 129 -0.38 3.93 -2.65
C LEU A 129 -0.16 2.42 -2.61
N VAL A 130 0.83 1.92 -3.37
CA VAL A 130 1.19 0.51 -3.38
C VAL A 130 2.66 0.30 -3.04
N GLN A 131 2.94 -0.82 -2.38
CA GLN A 131 4.27 -1.44 -2.32
C GLN A 131 4.20 -2.74 -3.11
N SER A 132 4.74 -2.73 -4.33
CA SER A 132 4.58 -3.82 -5.30
C SER A 132 5.74 -4.81 -5.23
N ASN A 133 5.44 -6.10 -5.01
CA ASN A 133 6.44 -7.19 -4.92
C ASN A 133 5.81 -8.53 -5.34
N PHE A 134 5.20 -8.62 -6.52
CA PHE A 134 4.40 -9.76 -6.96
C PHE A 134 4.52 -10.01 -8.45
N GLY A 135 3.95 -11.11 -8.93
CA GLY A 135 3.68 -11.40 -10.33
C GLY A 135 4.82 -12.07 -11.09
N LYS A 136 4.48 -12.68 -12.20
CA LYS A 136 5.42 -13.29 -13.16
C LYS A 136 5.53 -12.41 -14.40
N THR A 137 6.73 -12.24 -14.92
CA THR A 137 7.00 -11.35 -16.06
C THR A 137 6.07 -11.62 -17.25
N GLN A 138 5.86 -12.90 -17.59
CA GLN A 138 5.03 -13.31 -18.72
C GLN A 138 3.58 -12.83 -18.66
N ASP A 139 3.07 -12.60 -17.44
CA ASP A 139 1.66 -12.26 -17.17
C ASP A 139 1.43 -10.74 -17.21
N LEU A 140 2.51 -9.93 -17.20
CA LEU A 140 2.40 -8.48 -17.15
C LEU A 140 1.60 -7.90 -18.31
N THR A 141 0.59 -7.13 -17.95
CA THR A 141 -0.27 -6.38 -18.87
C THR A 141 -0.19 -4.88 -18.56
N VAL A 142 0.01 -4.06 -19.56
CA VAL A 142 0.06 -2.59 -19.47
C VAL A 142 -1.03 -2.02 -20.36
N ALA A 143 -1.97 -1.29 -19.78
CA ALA A 143 -3.11 -0.71 -20.49
C ALA A 143 -3.86 -1.73 -21.39
N GLY A 144 -4.02 -2.95 -20.93
CA GLY A 144 -4.66 -4.04 -21.66
C GLY A 144 -3.78 -4.77 -22.69
N VAL A 145 -2.53 -4.33 -22.87
CA VAL A 145 -1.56 -4.97 -23.80
C VAL A 145 -0.69 -5.97 -23.02
N PRO A 146 -0.64 -7.27 -23.39
CA PRO A 146 0.15 -8.29 -22.71
C PRO A 146 1.64 -8.19 -23.07
N VAL A 147 2.32 -7.18 -22.52
CA VAL A 147 3.74 -6.88 -22.80
C VAL A 147 4.71 -7.90 -22.21
N GLY A 148 4.29 -8.62 -21.17
CA GLY A 148 5.16 -9.50 -20.41
C GLY A 148 5.84 -10.58 -21.22
N ARG A 149 5.16 -11.17 -22.22
CA ARG A 149 5.75 -12.17 -23.12
C ARG A 149 6.88 -11.60 -23.98
N GLN A 150 6.72 -10.37 -24.45
CA GLN A 150 7.76 -9.68 -25.24
C GLN A 150 8.98 -9.37 -24.37
N ILE A 151 8.73 -8.95 -23.12
CA ILE A 151 9.80 -8.70 -22.12
C ILE A 151 10.56 -9.98 -21.83
N CYS A 152 9.89 -11.12 -21.59
CA CYS A 152 10.53 -12.42 -21.39
C CYS A 152 11.45 -12.78 -22.56
N THR A 153 11.01 -12.58 -23.80
CA THR A 153 11.82 -12.85 -25.00
C THR A 153 13.06 -11.95 -25.04
N LYS A 154 12.92 -10.65 -24.76
CA LYS A 154 14.06 -9.70 -24.73
C LYS A 154 15.06 -10.03 -23.63
N MET A 155 14.58 -10.43 -22.44
CA MET A 155 15.43 -10.76 -21.30
C MET A 155 16.06 -12.16 -21.38
N GLN A 156 15.65 -13.01 -22.31
CA GLN A 156 16.04 -14.44 -22.41
C GLN A 156 15.79 -15.20 -21.09
N ASN A 157 14.80 -14.79 -20.33
CA ASN A 157 14.57 -15.28 -18.97
C ASN A 157 13.35 -16.21 -18.94
N SER A 158 13.46 -17.33 -18.21
CA SER A 158 12.31 -18.20 -17.91
C SER A 158 11.50 -17.59 -16.75
N ALA A 159 10.19 -17.78 -16.81
CA ALA A 159 9.28 -17.31 -15.77
C ALA A 159 9.66 -17.90 -14.39
N LYS A 160 10.06 -17.05 -13.44
CA LYS A 160 10.25 -17.43 -12.03
C LYS A 160 8.88 -17.61 -11.34
N GLU A 161 8.82 -18.44 -10.30
CA GLU A 161 7.61 -18.61 -9.50
C GLU A 161 7.15 -17.29 -8.87
N ASP A 162 5.83 -17.08 -8.84
CA ASP A 162 5.22 -15.98 -8.10
C ASP A 162 5.14 -16.37 -6.61
N LYS A 163 5.98 -15.77 -5.79
CA LYS A 163 6.00 -15.90 -4.32
C LYS A 163 5.98 -14.52 -3.68
N GLY A 164 5.28 -13.61 -4.30
CA GLY A 164 5.30 -12.21 -3.92
C GLY A 164 4.14 -11.77 -3.05
N SER A 165 4.02 -10.47 -2.91
CA SER A 165 2.98 -9.79 -2.13
C SER A 165 2.78 -8.37 -2.64
N ILE A 166 1.63 -7.79 -2.36
CA ILE A 166 1.41 -6.36 -2.55
C ILE A 166 0.69 -5.78 -1.36
N MET A 167 1.14 -4.62 -0.92
CA MET A 167 0.36 -3.76 -0.04
C MET A 167 -0.33 -2.69 -0.88
N VAL A 168 -1.64 -2.56 -0.73
CA VAL A 168 -2.46 -1.53 -1.38
C VAL A 168 -3.14 -0.71 -0.31
N ILE A 169 -2.81 0.57 -0.23
CA ILE A 169 -3.42 1.53 0.69
C ILE A 169 -4.35 2.44 -0.11
N VAL A 170 -5.61 2.50 0.29
CA VAL A 170 -6.62 3.38 -0.32
C VAL A 170 -7.10 4.40 0.70
N GLY A 171 -6.78 5.66 0.49
CA GLY A 171 -7.25 6.79 1.31
C GLY A 171 -8.26 7.65 0.57
N THR A 172 -9.27 8.17 1.26
CA THR A 172 -10.24 9.08 0.65
C THR A 172 -10.82 10.07 1.66
N ASP A 173 -11.28 11.19 1.18
CA ASP A 173 -12.10 12.16 1.91
C ASP A 173 -13.61 12.03 1.60
N LEU A 174 -14.00 11.00 0.83
CA LEU A 174 -15.40 10.62 0.69
C LEU A 174 -15.95 10.08 2.03
N PRO A 175 -17.17 10.48 2.42
CA PRO A 175 -17.79 9.98 3.65
C PRO A 175 -18.33 8.56 3.45
N LEU A 176 -17.41 7.60 3.38
CA LEU A 176 -17.72 6.19 3.26
C LEU A 176 -17.86 5.55 4.65
N GLY A 177 -18.95 4.82 4.86
CA GLY A 177 -19.06 3.93 6.01
C GLY A 177 -18.19 2.67 5.83
N GLU A 178 -17.92 1.96 6.93
CA GLU A 178 -17.08 0.74 6.92
C GLU A 178 -17.47 -0.26 5.82
N ARG A 179 -18.77 -0.57 5.73
CA ARG A 179 -19.29 -1.49 4.73
C ARG A 179 -19.04 -1.00 3.29
N GLN A 180 -19.20 0.30 3.05
CA GLN A 180 -18.93 0.92 1.75
C GLN A 180 -17.43 0.86 1.42
N LEU A 181 -16.57 1.19 2.38
CA LEU A 181 -15.12 1.14 2.24
C LEU A 181 -14.65 -0.30 1.93
N LYS A 182 -15.18 -1.31 2.62
CA LYS A 182 -14.91 -2.73 2.31
C LYS A 182 -15.31 -3.09 0.88
N ARG A 183 -16.42 -2.55 0.36
CA ARG A 183 -16.85 -2.75 -1.03
C ARG A 183 -15.89 -2.08 -2.02
N VAL A 184 -15.38 -0.89 -1.69
CA VAL A 184 -14.39 -0.17 -2.50
C VAL A 184 -13.09 -0.97 -2.54
N LEU A 185 -12.58 -1.45 -1.40
CA LEU A 185 -11.35 -2.26 -1.33
C LEU A 185 -11.43 -3.55 -2.15
N LYS A 186 -12.59 -4.19 -2.21
CA LYS A 186 -12.77 -5.36 -3.11
C LYS A 186 -12.55 -5.00 -4.59
N ARG A 187 -12.72 -3.74 -5.00
CA ARG A 187 -12.49 -3.29 -6.38
C ARG A 187 -11.03 -2.90 -6.63
N ALA A 188 -10.25 -2.69 -5.58
CA ALA A 188 -8.80 -2.57 -5.71
C ALA A 188 -8.19 -3.82 -6.37
N ALA A 189 -8.71 -5.02 -6.07
CA ALA A 189 -8.31 -6.26 -6.73
C ALA A 189 -8.51 -6.22 -8.27
N VAL A 190 -9.51 -5.48 -8.76
CA VAL A 190 -9.72 -5.34 -10.22
C VAL A 190 -8.54 -4.61 -10.88
N GLY A 191 -8.02 -3.55 -10.24
CA GLY A 191 -6.82 -2.85 -10.73
C GLY A 191 -5.59 -3.74 -10.73
N LEU A 192 -5.42 -4.56 -9.68
CA LEU A 192 -4.35 -5.56 -9.61
C LEU A 192 -4.46 -6.59 -10.74
N ILE A 193 -5.65 -7.14 -10.99
CA ILE A 193 -5.89 -8.13 -12.06
C ILE A 193 -5.62 -7.53 -13.44
N ARG A 194 -5.93 -6.25 -13.67
CA ARG A 194 -5.67 -5.57 -14.95
C ARG A 194 -4.18 -5.48 -15.29
N THR A 195 -3.29 -5.53 -14.31
CA THR A 195 -1.84 -5.60 -14.55
C THR A 195 -1.33 -7.01 -14.86
N GLY A 196 -2.21 -8.02 -14.82
CA GLY A 196 -1.89 -9.42 -15.13
C GLY A 196 -1.75 -10.32 -13.90
N SER A 197 -2.00 -9.82 -12.68
CA SER A 197 -2.05 -10.68 -11.50
C SER A 197 -3.28 -11.58 -11.53
N PHE A 198 -3.12 -12.81 -11.09
CA PHE A 198 -4.23 -13.72 -10.82
C PHE A 198 -4.42 -13.97 -9.31
N MET A 199 -3.72 -13.21 -8.46
CA MET A 199 -3.77 -13.32 -6.99
C MET A 199 -3.53 -14.77 -6.53
N GLY A 200 -2.37 -15.33 -6.92
CA GLY A 200 -2.03 -16.74 -6.77
C GLY A 200 -1.88 -17.15 -5.30
N HIS A 201 -1.91 -18.48 -5.06
CA HIS A 201 -1.81 -19.07 -3.72
C HIS A 201 -0.58 -18.61 -2.91
N GLY A 202 0.53 -18.31 -3.58
CA GLY A 202 1.77 -17.84 -2.96
C GLY A 202 1.83 -16.32 -2.75
N SER A 203 0.79 -15.57 -3.15
CA SER A 203 0.74 -14.11 -3.05
C SER A 203 0.05 -13.66 -1.77
N GLY A 204 0.68 -12.71 -1.05
CA GLY A 204 0.12 -12.05 0.13
C GLY A 204 -0.44 -10.68 -0.25
N ASP A 205 -1.64 -10.64 -0.85
CA ASP A 205 -2.24 -9.40 -1.32
C ASP A 205 -3.09 -8.79 -0.21
N VAL A 206 -2.69 -7.62 0.30
CA VAL A 206 -3.36 -6.94 1.41
C VAL A 206 -3.86 -5.58 0.99
N PHE A 207 -5.13 -5.31 1.26
CA PHE A 207 -5.81 -4.05 0.96
C PHE A 207 -6.22 -3.37 2.25
N ILE A 208 -5.71 -2.16 2.50
CA ILE A 208 -6.06 -1.33 3.65
C ILE A 208 -6.74 -0.08 3.12
N GLY A 209 -7.87 0.30 3.72
CA GLY A 209 -8.57 1.52 3.33
C GLY A 209 -9.02 2.34 4.52
N PHE A 210 -9.02 3.66 4.35
CA PHE A 210 -9.53 4.59 5.34
C PHE A 210 -10.19 5.80 4.68
N THR A 211 -11.04 6.47 5.46
CA THR A 211 -11.58 7.78 5.13
C THR A 211 -11.32 8.74 6.28
N ASN A 212 -11.04 10.00 5.96
CA ASN A 212 -10.91 11.07 6.94
C ASN A 212 -12.15 12.00 6.97
N ALA A 213 -13.22 11.63 6.26
CA ALA A 213 -14.42 12.45 6.14
C ALA A 213 -15.26 12.51 7.43
N ASN A 214 -15.22 11.45 8.24
CA ASN A 214 -15.95 11.34 9.49
C ASN A 214 -14.95 11.16 10.64
N GLY A 215 -14.68 12.22 11.38
CA GLY A 215 -13.94 12.13 12.63
C GLY A 215 -14.81 11.44 13.70
N ILE A 216 -14.24 10.47 14.40
CA ILE A 216 -14.87 9.84 15.55
C ILE A 216 -14.22 10.45 16.79
N PRO A 217 -14.92 11.32 17.56
CA PRO A 217 -14.33 11.94 18.73
C PRO A 217 -14.08 10.92 19.82
N ASP A 218 -12.88 11.00 20.42
CA ASP A 218 -12.54 10.27 21.63
C ASP A 218 -13.09 11.04 22.85
N THR A 219 -14.37 10.83 23.15
CA THR A 219 -15.05 11.50 24.28
C THR A 219 -15.69 10.47 25.20
N LYS A 220 -15.71 10.79 26.49
CA LYS A 220 -16.44 10.02 27.51
C LYS A 220 -17.90 10.47 27.66
N GLU A 221 -18.31 11.48 26.91
CA GLU A 221 -19.68 12.01 26.96
C GLU A 221 -20.66 11.06 26.26
N GLU A 222 -21.80 10.84 26.92
CA GLU A 222 -22.89 10.04 26.37
C GLU A 222 -23.71 10.86 25.37
N GLN A 223 -23.19 10.99 24.13
CA GLN A 223 -23.88 11.72 23.08
C GLN A 223 -23.82 10.99 21.72
N PHE A 224 -24.87 11.16 20.93
CA PHE A 224 -24.93 10.64 19.58
C PHE A 224 -24.06 11.47 18.64
N HIS A 225 -23.31 10.78 17.76
CA HIS A 225 -22.52 11.42 16.72
C HIS A 225 -23.19 11.25 15.35
N MET A 226 -23.28 12.36 14.62
CA MET A 226 -23.79 12.36 13.25
C MET A 226 -22.67 12.01 12.28
N MET A 227 -22.89 11.00 11.46
CA MET A 227 -21.97 10.62 10.39
C MET A 227 -22.59 10.86 9.03
N LYS A 228 -21.79 11.36 8.09
CA LYS A 228 -22.19 11.49 6.69
C LYS A 228 -21.95 10.16 5.99
N TYR A 229 -22.85 9.79 5.08
CA TYR A 229 -22.73 8.60 4.25
C TYR A 229 -22.85 8.96 2.78
N PHE A 230 -21.97 8.39 1.97
CA PHE A 230 -22.05 8.50 0.53
C PHE A 230 -23.23 7.67 0.00
N PRO A 231 -24.04 8.15 -0.99
CA PRO A 231 -25.20 7.40 -1.47
C PRO A 231 -24.78 6.06 -2.12
N GLU A 232 -25.46 4.97 -1.74
CA GLU A 232 -25.16 3.61 -2.22
C GLU A 232 -25.23 3.47 -3.73
N ASN A 233 -26.23 4.10 -4.35
CA ASN A 233 -26.46 4.06 -5.80
C ASN A 233 -25.41 4.85 -6.62
N GLN A 234 -24.48 5.53 -5.97
CA GLN A 234 -23.39 6.26 -6.63
C GLN A 234 -22.02 5.56 -6.47
N LEU A 235 -21.95 4.44 -5.73
CA LEU A 235 -20.70 3.74 -5.43
C LEU A 235 -19.98 3.22 -6.67
N ASP A 236 -20.69 2.94 -7.77
CA ASP A 236 -20.06 2.46 -9.01
C ASP A 236 -19.04 3.48 -9.57
N LYS A 237 -19.25 4.78 -9.34
CA LYS A 237 -18.26 5.82 -9.67
C LYS A 237 -16.97 5.60 -8.89
N VAL A 238 -17.09 5.38 -7.57
CA VAL A 238 -15.94 5.14 -6.67
C VAL A 238 -15.24 3.83 -7.02
N PHE A 239 -15.99 2.79 -7.34
CA PHE A 239 -15.46 1.47 -7.72
C PHE A 239 -14.59 1.54 -8.98
N ARG A 240 -15.00 2.29 -9.98
CA ARG A 240 -14.21 2.50 -11.20
C ARG A 240 -12.92 3.24 -10.90
N LEU A 241 -13.03 4.36 -10.16
CA LEU A 241 -11.88 5.22 -9.84
C LEU A 241 -10.81 4.49 -9.01
N VAL A 242 -11.21 3.66 -8.04
CA VAL A 242 -10.24 2.89 -7.26
C VAL A 242 -9.54 1.82 -8.10
N ALA A 243 -10.26 1.13 -8.99
CA ALA A 243 -9.66 0.14 -9.87
C ALA A 243 -8.62 0.77 -10.82
N GLU A 244 -8.93 1.92 -11.40
CA GLU A 244 -8.03 2.67 -12.27
C GLU A 244 -6.81 3.22 -11.50
N ALA A 245 -7.02 3.76 -10.30
CA ALA A 245 -5.93 4.28 -9.49
C ALA A 245 -4.97 3.17 -9.01
N VAL A 246 -5.47 1.97 -8.69
CA VAL A 246 -4.63 0.83 -8.32
C VAL A 246 -3.79 0.35 -9.50
N GLU A 247 -4.41 0.17 -10.68
CA GLU A 247 -3.70 -0.20 -11.91
C GLU A 247 -2.54 0.79 -12.18
N GLU A 248 -2.83 2.08 -12.19
CA GLU A 248 -1.83 3.13 -12.42
C GLU A 248 -0.76 3.15 -11.32
N SER A 249 -1.12 2.99 -10.05
CA SER A 249 -0.15 2.94 -8.95
C SER A 249 0.86 1.80 -9.14
N ILE A 250 0.40 0.63 -9.58
CA ILE A 250 1.28 -0.51 -9.85
C ILE A 250 2.21 -0.19 -11.03
N LEU A 251 1.69 0.36 -12.10
CA LEU A 251 2.50 0.74 -13.26
C LEU A 251 3.51 1.83 -12.90
N ASN A 252 3.13 2.81 -12.08
CA ASN A 252 4.03 3.85 -11.59
C ASN A 252 5.16 3.26 -10.73
N SER A 253 4.87 2.23 -9.91
CA SER A 253 5.89 1.55 -9.12
C SER A 253 6.98 0.90 -9.98
N LEU A 254 6.60 0.42 -11.17
CA LEU A 254 7.48 -0.25 -12.13
C LEU A 254 8.24 0.74 -13.03
N THR A 255 7.57 1.78 -13.51
CA THR A 255 8.16 2.76 -14.45
C THR A 255 9.04 3.79 -13.76
N CYS A 256 8.75 4.13 -12.51
CA CYS A 256 9.59 5.04 -11.70
C CYS A 256 10.79 4.33 -11.06
N ALA A 257 10.82 3.01 -11.04
CA ALA A 257 11.96 2.25 -10.53
C ALA A 257 13.13 2.29 -11.53
N LYS A 258 14.35 2.36 -11.00
CA LYS A 258 15.57 2.18 -11.81
C LYS A 258 16.08 0.75 -11.65
N ALA A 259 16.74 0.22 -12.67
CA ALA A 259 17.37 -1.10 -12.61
C ALA A 259 18.30 -1.21 -11.38
N MET A 260 18.32 -2.39 -10.78
CA MET A 260 19.09 -2.64 -9.57
C MET A 260 19.63 -4.09 -9.54
N PRO A 261 20.89 -4.31 -9.12
CA PRO A 261 21.40 -5.64 -8.94
C PRO A 261 20.76 -6.34 -7.74
N GLY A 262 20.43 -7.60 -7.90
CA GLY A 262 19.98 -8.48 -6.85
C GLY A 262 21.15 -9.19 -6.15
N ARG A 263 20.86 -9.82 -5.03
CA ARG A 263 21.84 -10.65 -4.28
C ARG A 263 22.21 -11.94 -5.02
N ASP A 264 21.38 -12.36 -5.95
CA ASP A 264 21.60 -13.52 -6.83
C ASP A 264 22.52 -13.19 -8.03
N GLY A 265 23.00 -11.94 -8.13
CA GLY A 265 23.82 -11.45 -9.24
C GLY A 265 23.02 -11.09 -10.49
N GLU A 266 21.70 -11.21 -10.45
CA GLU A 266 20.83 -10.80 -11.55
C GLU A 266 20.56 -9.28 -11.50
N ILE A 267 20.31 -8.69 -12.65
CA ILE A 267 19.84 -7.30 -12.76
C ILE A 267 18.31 -7.31 -12.87
N TYR A 268 17.67 -6.66 -11.91
CA TYR A 268 16.22 -6.39 -11.97
C TYR A 268 15.99 -5.10 -12.73
N HIS A 269 15.59 -5.24 -14.01
CA HIS A 269 15.40 -4.13 -14.94
C HIS A 269 14.19 -3.26 -14.59
N SER A 270 14.20 -2.00 -14.99
CA SER A 270 13.01 -1.14 -14.97
C SER A 270 12.05 -1.51 -16.10
N LEU A 271 10.74 -1.36 -15.87
CA LEU A 271 9.76 -1.49 -16.97
C LEU A 271 10.00 -0.45 -18.06
N SER A 272 10.46 0.74 -17.72
CA SER A 272 10.75 1.82 -18.69
C SER A 272 11.83 1.48 -19.72
N GLU A 273 12.64 0.45 -19.48
CA GLU A 273 13.63 -0.04 -20.47
C GLU A 273 13.01 -0.85 -21.61
N PHE A 274 11.74 -1.23 -21.47
CA PHE A 274 11.03 -2.09 -22.44
C PHE A 274 9.86 -1.39 -23.13
N LEU A 275 9.45 -0.23 -22.68
CA LEU A 275 8.43 0.62 -23.27
C LEU A 275 9.06 1.66 -24.19
#